data_186baf102adca518dfee5fedf0851c75
#
_entry.id   186baf102adca518dfee5fedf0851c75
#
_cell.length_a   1.000
_cell.length_b   1.000
_cell.length_c   1.000
_cell.angle_alpha   90.00
_cell.angle_beta   90.00
_cell.angle_gamma   90.00
#
_symmetry.space_group_name_H-M   'P 1'
#
loop_
_entity.id
_entity.type
_entity.pdbx_description
1 polymer ?
#
loop_
_entity_poly.entity_id
_entity_poly.type
_entity_poly.pdbx_seq_one_letter_code
_entity_poly.pdbx_strand_id
1 'polypeptide(L)'
;MAQLWGGRFTKETDKLVYNFNASISFDKRFYEQDIQGSKAHVMMLAKQGILTDDEKQQILDGLESIRRDVENGKLEITEEYEDIHSFVEANLIDRIGDAGKKLHTGRSRNDQVALDMKLYTRSEITALQGLVVDMLRELLAIMKDNTETIMPGFTHLQKAQPITLAHHMGAYFEMFKRDHMRLKDIYKRMNTCPLGSGALAGTTYDLDRAYTAELLGFDGPTLNSMDSVSDRDYLIELMSALSTIMMHLSRFSEEVIIWNSNEYQFVDIDDSYSTVSSIMPQKKNPDSAELVRGKTGRVYGALTSILTTMKGIPLAYNKDMQEDKELVFDAIDTVKGCLALFTGMLATMKFNKERMLESCRHGFTNATDAADYLVNHGVPFRDAHGIVGKLVLYCIDKKIALDDMSLEEYKEISPVFEEDIYDAISMETCVNKRNTIGAPGPEAMKKVIALHEAYLEEC
;
A
#
# COMPACT_ATOMS: atom_id res chain seq x y z
N MET A 1 32.19 -12.96 -22.86
CA MET A 1 31.76 -12.66 -21.46
C MET A 1 32.85 -11.82 -20.82
N ALA A 2 32.62 -10.57 -20.56
CA ALA A 2 33.60 -9.69 -19.92
C ALA A 2 33.64 -9.99 -18.42
N GLN A 3 34.55 -10.87 -18.00
CA GLN A 3 34.81 -11.11 -16.57
C GLN A 3 35.80 -10.04 -16.12
N LEU A 4 35.34 -9.06 -15.36
CA LEU A 4 36.15 -7.99 -14.79
C LEU A 4 37.10 -8.48 -13.67
N TRP A 5 36.86 -9.69 -13.13
CA TRP A 5 37.55 -10.28 -11.98
C TRP A 5 37.91 -11.73 -12.22
N GLY A 6 39.20 -12.10 -12.22
CA GLY A 6 39.57 -13.48 -12.55
C GLY A 6 40.99 -13.94 -12.14
N GLY A 7 41.77 -13.10 -11.47
CA GLY A 7 43.23 -13.34 -11.29
C GLY A 7 43.62 -14.62 -10.52
N ARG A 8 42.72 -15.25 -9.74
CA ARG A 8 42.99 -16.48 -8.97
C ARG A 8 42.53 -17.75 -9.70
N PHE A 9 41.56 -17.63 -10.61
CA PHE A 9 40.96 -18.81 -11.24
C PHE A 9 41.81 -19.31 -12.44
N THR A 10 41.98 -20.61 -12.54
CA THR A 10 42.74 -21.29 -13.61
C THR A 10 41.84 -21.88 -14.69
N LYS A 11 40.51 -21.79 -14.52
CA LYS A 11 39.49 -22.27 -15.45
C LYS A 11 38.44 -21.21 -15.68
N GLU A 12 37.86 -21.19 -16.86
CA GLU A 12 36.68 -20.38 -17.16
C GLU A 12 35.47 -20.86 -16.33
N THR A 13 34.59 -19.92 -15.95
CA THR A 13 33.36 -20.25 -15.29
C THR A 13 32.41 -21.01 -16.23
N ASP A 14 31.83 -22.10 -15.76
CA ASP A 14 30.82 -22.84 -16.51
C ASP A 14 29.64 -21.92 -16.84
N LYS A 15 29.14 -22.01 -18.07
CA LYS A 15 28.06 -21.16 -18.57
C LYS A 15 26.77 -21.29 -17.75
N LEU A 16 26.47 -22.51 -17.27
CA LEU A 16 25.30 -22.75 -16.41
C LEU A 16 25.47 -22.02 -15.08
N VAL A 17 26.64 -22.09 -14.46
CA VAL A 17 26.96 -21.40 -13.19
C VAL A 17 26.89 -19.88 -13.37
N TYR A 18 27.43 -19.37 -14.49
CA TYR A 18 27.33 -17.92 -14.79
C TYR A 18 25.88 -17.47 -14.91
N ASN A 19 25.06 -18.13 -15.72
CA ASN A 19 23.66 -17.78 -15.92
C ASN A 19 22.83 -17.91 -14.63
N PHE A 20 23.12 -18.92 -13.82
CA PHE A 20 22.42 -19.13 -12.54
C PHE A 20 22.71 -18.04 -11.51
N ASN A 21 23.92 -17.47 -11.54
CA ASN A 21 24.33 -16.41 -10.61
C ASN A 21 24.02 -15.00 -11.12
N ALA A 22 23.79 -14.83 -12.41
CA ALA A 22 23.54 -13.53 -13.01
C ALA A 22 22.22 -12.92 -12.50
N SER A 23 22.23 -11.60 -12.23
CA SER A 23 21.09 -10.83 -11.73
C SER A 23 20.63 -9.74 -12.69
N ILE A 24 21.36 -9.52 -13.80
CA ILE A 24 21.09 -8.42 -14.74
C ILE A 24 19.64 -8.41 -15.27
N SER A 25 19.00 -9.57 -15.41
CA SER A 25 17.63 -9.69 -15.91
C SER A 25 16.61 -8.93 -15.07
N PHE A 26 16.84 -8.79 -13.76
CA PHE A 26 15.98 -8.10 -12.82
C PHE A 26 16.63 -6.87 -12.17
N ASP A 27 17.95 -6.86 -11.89
CA ASP A 27 18.61 -5.74 -11.23
C ASP A 27 18.86 -4.53 -12.15
N LYS A 28 18.79 -4.72 -13.47
CA LYS A 28 18.77 -3.61 -14.45
C LYS A 28 17.73 -2.53 -14.10
N ARG A 29 16.75 -2.86 -13.29
CA ARG A 29 15.68 -1.97 -12.83
C ARG A 29 16.21 -0.77 -12.04
N PHE A 30 17.30 -0.93 -11.31
CA PHE A 30 17.89 0.17 -10.51
C PHE A 30 19.19 0.76 -11.10
N TYR A 31 19.36 0.74 -12.43
CA TYR A 31 20.52 1.34 -13.10
C TYR A 31 20.72 2.83 -12.74
N GLU A 32 19.64 3.56 -12.51
CA GLU A 32 19.70 4.96 -12.09
C GLU A 32 20.28 5.11 -10.67
N GLN A 33 19.89 4.22 -9.76
CA GLN A 33 20.38 4.19 -8.39
C GLN A 33 21.86 3.84 -8.34
N ASP A 34 22.31 2.87 -9.12
CA ASP A 34 23.73 2.51 -9.24
C ASP A 34 24.56 3.70 -9.75
N ILE A 35 24.09 4.38 -10.79
CA ILE A 35 24.75 5.58 -11.33
C ILE A 35 24.76 6.71 -10.28
N GLN A 36 23.64 6.93 -9.57
CA GLN A 36 23.53 7.94 -8.52
C GLN A 36 24.52 7.66 -7.38
N GLY A 37 24.56 6.43 -6.89
CA GLY A 37 25.49 5.97 -5.87
C GLY A 37 26.95 6.11 -6.32
N SER A 38 27.25 5.73 -7.55
CA SER A 38 28.58 5.88 -8.14
C SER A 38 29.03 7.33 -8.26
N LYS A 39 28.14 8.25 -8.64
CA LYS A 39 28.45 9.71 -8.67
C LYS A 39 28.80 10.25 -7.27
N ALA A 40 28.01 9.91 -6.26
CA ALA A 40 28.27 10.33 -4.89
C ALA A 40 29.60 9.77 -4.37
N HIS A 41 29.90 8.51 -4.70
CA HIS A 41 31.18 7.87 -4.34
C HIS A 41 32.37 8.59 -4.97
N VAL A 42 32.32 8.91 -6.25
CA VAL A 42 33.37 9.65 -6.98
C VAL A 42 33.58 11.05 -6.41
N MET A 43 32.52 11.77 -6.09
CA MET A 43 32.61 13.09 -5.45
C MET A 43 33.29 13.01 -4.09
N MET A 44 33.01 11.98 -3.31
CA MET A 44 33.64 11.72 -2.02
C MET A 44 35.13 11.35 -2.19
N LEU A 45 35.48 10.46 -3.14
CA LEU A 45 36.87 10.09 -3.39
C LEU A 45 37.73 11.30 -3.78
N ALA A 46 37.20 12.20 -4.61
CA ALA A 46 37.88 13.43 -4.96
C ALA A 46 38.05 14.39 -3.77
N LYS A 47 37.01 14.55 -2.95
CA LYS A 47 37.10 15.35 -1.72
C LYS A 47 38.19 14.84 -0.79
N GLN A 48 38.42 13.54 -0.71
CA GLN A 48 39.43 12.89 0.09
C GLN A 48 40.82 12.86 -0.61
N GLY A 49 40.95 13.44 -1.80
CA GLY A 49 42.23 13.49 -2.53
C GLY A 49 42.66 12.12 -3.13
N ILE A 50 41.76 11.15 -3.17
CA ILE A 50 42.01 9.82 -3.77
C ILE A 50 41.91 9.89 -5.30
N LEU A 51 41.02 10.74 -5.83
CA LEU A 51 40.95 11.11 -7.21
C LEU A 51 41.32 12.56 -7.43
N THR A 52 41.88 12.86 -8.59
CA THR A 52 42.04 14.24 -9.05
C THR A 52 40.72 14.85 -9.50
N ASP A 53 40.64 16.18 -9.58
CA ASP A 53 39.43 16.84 -10.08
C ASP A 53 39.14 16.49 -11.54
N ASP A 54 40.16 16.30 -12.37
CA ASP A 54 40.01 15.89 -13.77
C ASP A 54 39.43 14.47 -13.87
N GLU A 55 39.93 13.51 -13.07
CA GLU A 55 39.40 12.14 -13.05
C GLU A 55 37.94 12.11 -12.55
N LYS A 56 37.65 12.87 -11.48
CA LYS A 56 36.27 13.03 -11.00
C LYS A 56 35.34 13.50 -12.13
N GLN A 57 35.73 14.58 -12.84
CA GLN A 57 34.88 15.13 -13.88
C GLN A 57 34.68 14.16 -15.06
N GLN A 58 35.75 13.47 -15.50
CA GLN A 58 35.64 12.44 -16.55
C GLN A 58 34.67 11.32 -16.15
N ILE A 59 34.76 10.83 -14.89
CA ILE A 59 33.88 9.76 -14.42
C ILE A 59 32.43 10.25 -14.31
N LEU A 60 32.19 11.45 -13.77
CA LEU A 60 30.83 12.01 -13.66
C LEU A 60 30.18 12.20 -15.04
N ASP A 61 30.93 12.72 -16.02
CA ASP A 61 30.45 12.93 -17.39
C ASP A 61 30.21 11.58 -18.09
N GLY A 62 31.07 10.59 -17.88
CA GLY A 62 30.92 9.23 -18.39
C GLY A 62 29.67 8.55 -17.84
N LEU A 63 29.44 8.60 -16.53
CA LEU A 63 28.26 8.05 -15.87
C LEU A 63 26.97 8.72 -16.37
N GLU A 64 26.97 10.06 -16.51
CA GLU A 64 25.81 10.80 -17.02
C GLU A 64 25.53 10.49 -18.49
N SER A 65 26.58 10.27 -19.29
CA SER A 65 26.44 9.84 -20.67
C SER A 65 25.82 8.44 -20.76
N ILE A 66 26.23 7.47 -19.90
CA ILE A 66 25.62 6.14 -19.82
C ILE A 66 24.14 6.26 -19.48
N ARG A 67 23.79 7.00 -18.42
CA ARG A 67 22.40 7.21 -18.02
C ARG A 67 21.53 7.71 -19.17
N ARG A 68 21.99 8.76 -19.85
CA ARG A 68 21.26 9.36 -21.00
C ARG A 68 21.13 8.39 -22.19
N ASP A 69 22.14 7.58 -22.46
CA ASP A 69 22.09 6.64 -23.57
C ASP A 69 21.16 5.47 -23.27
N VAL A 70 21.08 4.98 -22.03
CA VAL A 70 20.10 3.98 -21.60
C VAL A 70 18.69 4.56 -21.68
N GLU A 71 18.46 5.75 -21.11
CA GLU A 71 17.17 6.43 -21.09
C GLU A 71 16.62 6.68 -22.51
N ASN A 72 17.49 7.05 -23.45
CA ASN A 72 17.14 7.29 -24.86
C ASN A 72 17.14 6.03 -25.74
N GLY A 73 17.34 4.84 -25.17
CA GLY A 73 17.38 3.58 -25.89
C GLY A 73 18.57 3.42 -26.87
N LYS A 74 19.63 4.23 -26.72
CA LYS A 74 20.86 4.14 -27.51
C LYS A 74 21.82 3.08 -26.96
N LEU A 75 21.73 2.76 -25.68
CA LEU A 75 22.50 1.75 -25.02
C LEU A 75 21.53 0.77 -24.34
N GLU A 76 21.50 -0.46 -24.83
CA GLU A 76 20.65 -1.51 -24.28
C GLU A 76 21.39 -2.25 -23.16
N ILE A 77 20.68 -2.50 -22.06
CA ILE A 77 21.19 -3.34 -20.95
C ILE A 77 20.94 -4.80 -21.32
N THR A 78 22.03 -5.49 -21.70
CA THR A 78 21.98 -6.87 -22.21
C THR A 78 22.39 -7.89 -21.15
N GLU A 79 22.01 -9.16 -21.35
CA GLU A 79 22.35 -10.30 -20.48
C GLU A 79 23.80 -10.80 -20.65
N GLU A 80 24.66 -10.06 -21.35
CA GLU A 80 26.10 -10.36 -21.49
C GLU A 80 26.88 -10.06 -20.21
N TYR A 81 26.30 -9.24 -19.32
CA TYR A 81 26.86 -8.86 -18.02
C TYR A 81 26.21 -9.66 -16.89
N GLU A 82 26.96 -9.88 -15.79
CA GLU A 82 26.46 -10.61 -14.63
C GLU A 82 25.39 -9.79 -13.87
N ASP A 83 25.65 -8.50 -13.70
CA ASP A 83 24.81 -7.56 -12.95
C ASP A 83 24.87 -6.15 -13.54
N ILE A 84 23.96 -5.28 -13.10
CA ILE A 84 23.90 -3.89 -13.56
C ILE A 84 25.18 -3.11 -13.25
N HIS A 85 25.82 -3.42 -12.16
CA HIS A 85 27.05 -2.76 -11.73
C HIS A 85 28.20 -3.04 -12.70
N SER A 86 28.34 -4.30 -13.14
CA SER A 86 29.33 -4.71 -14.16
C SER A 86 29.03 -4.07 -15.51
N PHE A 87 27.75 -3.92 -15.86
CA PHE A 87 27.34 -3.22 -17.06
C PHE A 87 27.76 -1.73 -17.02
N VAL A 88 27.47 -1.03 -15.94
CA VAL A 88 27.82 0.40 -15.78
C VAL A 88 29.33 0.58 -15.79
N GLU A 89 30.06 -0.23 -15.02
CA GLU A 89 31.54 -0.15 -14.90
C GLU A 89 32.23 -0.45 -16.23
N ALA A 90 31.84 -1.49 -16.95
CA ALA A 90 32.42 -1.83 -18.25
C ALA A 90 32.18 -0.72 -19.28
N ASN A 91 30.95 -0.22 -19.41
CA ASN A 91 30.62 0.88 -20.31
C ASN A 91 31.36 2.18 -19.96
N LEU A 92 31.60 2.43 -18.65
CA LEU A 92 32.38 3.57 -18.21
C LEU A 92 33.85 3.43 -18.64
N ILE A 93 34.46 2.26 -18.41
CA ILE A 93 35.86 1.98 -18.82
C ILE A 93 36.02 2.10 -20.33
N ASP A 94 35.06 1.61 -21.10
CA ASP A 94 35.11 1.70 -22.57
C ASP A 94 35.06 3.15 -23.06
N ARG A 95 34.40 4.04 -22.35
CA ARG A 95 34.23 5.46 -22.69
C ARG A 95 35.44 6.34 -22.29
N ILE A 96 35.98 6.10 -21.08
CA ILE A 96 36.97 7.01 -20.47
C ILE A 96 38.31 6.32 -20.10
N GLY A 97 38.45 5.02 -20.36
CA GLY A 97 39.70 4.29 -20.14
C GLY A 97 40.10 4.16 -18.68
N ASP A 98 41.36 4.45 -18.35
CA ASP A 98 41.94 4.21 -17.03
C ASP A 98 41.29 4.98 -15.89
N ALA A 99 40.76 6.15 -16.17
CA ALA A 99 39.98 6.90 -15.16
C ALA A 99 38.76 6.11 -14.69
N GLY A 100 38.08 5.39 -15.61
CA GLY A 100 36.91 4.56 -15.28
C GLY A 100 37.23 3.41 -14.33
N LYS A 101 38.43 2.83 -14.41
CA LYS A 101 38.88 1.75 -13.52
C LYS A 101 39.04 2.20 -12.06
N LYS A 102 39.14 3.50 -11.79
CA LYS A 102 39.28 4.06 -10.43
C LYS A 102 37.97 4.19 -9.70
N LEU A 103 36.83 4.07 -10.39
CA LEU A 103 35.48 4.18 -9.79
C LEU A 103 35.29 3.21 -8.63
N HIS A 104 35.85 1.99 -8.71
CA HIS A 104 35.65 0.95 -7.68
C HIS A 104 36.56 1.10 -6.45
N THR A 105 37.42 2.12 -6.39
CA THR A 105 38.37 2.33 -5.27
C THR A 105 37.62 2.46 -3.94
N GLY A 106 38.00 1.64 -2.96
CA GLY A 106 37.41 1.65 -1.60
C GLY A 106 35.95 1.18 -1.54
N ARG A 107 35.43 0.51 -2.56
CA ARG A 107 34.06 -0.01 -2.66
C ARG A 107 34.06 -1.52 -2.84
N SER A 108 33.02 -2.18 -2.34
CA SER A 108 32.70 -3.58 -2.61
C SER A 108 31.35 -3.66 -3.33
N ARG A 109 31.14 -4.77 -4.06
CA ARG A 109 29.81 -5.10 -4.60
C ARG A 109 28.74 -5.17 -3.47
N ASN A 110 29.15 -5.58 -2.25
CA ASN A 110 28.23 -5.75 -1.12
C ASN A 110 27.63 -4.44 -0.64
N ASP A 111 28.45 -3.39 -0.41
CA ASP A 111 27.92 -2.08 0.03
C ASP A 111 27.28 -1.31 -1.14
N GLN A 112 27.70 -1.56 -2.39
CA GLN A 112 27.09 -1.01 -3.59
C GLN A 112 25.67 -1.52 -3.77
N VAL A 113 25.43 -2.83 -3.78
CA VAL A 113 24.08 -3.39 -3.94
C VAL A 113 23.16 -3.06 -2.75
N ALA A 114 23.71 -2.99 -1.54
CA ALA A 114 22.95 -2.56 -0.37
C ALA A 114 22.47 -1.10 -0.50
N LEU A 115 23.32 -0.21 -1.04
CA LEU A 115 22.96 1.17 -1.34
C LEU A 115 21.85 1.24 -2.39
N ASP A 116 22.01 0.55 -3.51
CA ASP A 116 21.07 0.62 -4.63
C ASP A 116 19.68 0.13 -4.24
N MET A 117 19.62 -0.95 -3.48
CA MET A 117 18.36 -1.44 -2.90
C MET A 117 17.72 -0.41 -1.95
N LYS A 118 18.49 0.27 -1.12
CA LYS A 118 17.96 1.32 -0.25
C LYS A 118 17.48 2.54 -1.05
N LEU A 119 18.23 3.01 -2.05
CA LEU A 119 17.81 4.10 -2.92
C LEU A 119 16.54 3.77 -3.70
N TYR A 120 16.50 2.58 -4.30
CA TYR A 120 15.33 2.08 -5.01
C TYR A 120 14.11 1.99 -4.08
N THR A 121 14.25 1.30 -2.95
CA THR A 121 13.15 1.13 -1.98
C THR A 121 12.63 2.47 -1.48
N ARG A 122 13.50 3.44 -1.23
CA ARG A 122 13.13 4.80 -0.81
C ARG A 122 12.27 5.51 -1.86
N SER A 123 12.63 5.41 -3.14
CA SER A 123 11.83 5.99 -4.23
C SER A 123 10.47 5.30 -4.37
N GLU A 124 10.43 3.98 -4.21
CA GLU A 124 9.18 3.21 -4.30
C GLU A 124 8.25 3.46 -3.11
N ILE A 125 8.78 3.63 -1.90
CA ILE A 125 7.97 4.04 -0.75
C ILE A 125 7.33 5.40 -1.00
N THR A 126 8.06 6.37 -1.57
CA THR A 126 7.51 7.69 -1.91
C THR A 126 6.39 7.57 -2.94
N ALA A 127 6.57 6.76 -3.98
CA ALA A 127 5.54 6.50 -4.98
C ALA A 127 4.29 5.83 -4.38
N LEU A 128 4.49 4.84 -3.50
CA LEU A 128 3.40 4.16 -2.79
C LEU A 128 2.64 5.10 -1.85
N GLN A 129 3.34 5.99 -1.13
CA GLN A 129 2.71 7.03 -0.32
C GLN A 129 1.79 7.92 -1.17
N GLY A 130 2.25 8.35 -2.35
CA GLY A 130 1.43 9.12 -3.28
C GLY A 130 0.15 8.39 -3.68
N LEU A 131 0.24 7.11 -4.06
CA LEU A 131 -0.93 6.30 -4.43
C LEU A 131 -1.92 6.09 -3.27
N VAL A 132 -1.41 5.92 -2.04
CA VAL A 132 -2.27 5.83 -0.86
C VAL A 132 -2.94 7.17 -0.57
N VAL A 133 -2.25 8.29 -0.75
CA VAL A 133 -2.84 9.64 -0.62
C VAL A 133 -3.93 9.87 -1.66
N ASP A 134 -3.74 9.42 -2.91
CA ASP A 134 -4.78 9.50 -3.94
C ASP A 134 -6.02 8.69 -3.58
N MET A 135 -5.85 7.47 -3.02
CA MET A 135 -6.95 6.67 -2.46
C MET A 135 -7.67 7.42 -1.32
N LEU A 136 -6.93 8.04 -0.41
CA LEU A 136 -7.51 8.81 0.69
C LEU A 136 -8.30 10.02 0.19
N ARG A 137 -7.82 10.72 -0.84
CA ARG A 137 -8.53 11.85 -1.46
C ARG A 137 -9.85 11.41 -2.07
N GLU A 138 -9.86 10.28 -2.77
CA GLU A 138 -11.08 9.72 -3.38
C GLU A 138 -12.09 9.30 -2.31
N LEU A 139 -11.65 8.59 -1.26
CA LEU A 139 -12.51 8.23 -0.14
C LEU A 139 -13.11 9.47 0.53
N LEU A 140 -12.32 10.52 0.73
CA LEU A 140 -12.81 11.77 1.32
C LEU A 140 -13.83 12.47 0.43
N ALA A 141 -13.65 12.45 -0.90
CA ALA A 141 -14.62 12.99 -1.85
C ALA A 141 -15.96 12.24 -1.74
N ILE A 142 -15.93 10.92 -1.75
CA ILE A 142 -17.12 10.08 -1.57
C ILE A 142 -17.81 10.37 -0.23
N MET A 143 -17.03 10.52 0.86
CA MET A 143 -17.57 10.85 2.17
C MET A 143 -18.32 12.18 2.16
N LYS A 144 -17.75 13.23 1.57
CA LYS A 144 -18.38 14.55 1.48
C LYS A 144 -19.72 14.52 0.74
N ASP A 145 -19.81 13.77 -0.33
CA ASP A 145 -20.99 13.69 -1.19
C ASP A 145 -22.10 12.77 -0.62
N ASN A 146 -21.79 12.02 0.45
CA ASN A 146 -22.66 10.98 0.96
C ASN A 146 -22.90 11.01 2.49
N THR A 147 -22.81 12.20 3.10
CA THR A 147 -23.06 12.37 4.54
C THR A 147 -24.51 12.07 4.94
N GLU A 148 -25.46 12.15 3.99
CA GLU A 148 -26.87 11.88 4.18
C GLU A 148 -27.34 10.59 3.49
N THR A 149 -26.45 9.88 2.82
CA THR A 149 -26.78 8.60 2.15
C THR A 149 -26.85 7.49 3.18
N ILE A 150 -28.07 7.14 3.61
CA ILE A 150 -28.33 6.12 4.63
C ILE A 150 -28.23 4.73 4.00
N MET A 151 -27.53 3.84 4.70
CA MET A 151 -27.36 2.42 4.32
C MET A 151 -27.34 1.53 5.57
N PRO A 152 -27.62 0.21 5.43
CA PRO A 152 -27.48 -0.69 6.55
C PRO A 152 -26.00 -0.93 6.87
N GLY A 153 -25.62 -0.81 8.13
CA GLY A 153 -24.37 -1.37 8.65
C GLY A 153 -24.56 -2.85 8.93
N PHE A 154 -23.50 -3.64 8.74
CA PHE A 154 -23.51 -5.09 8.87
C PHE A 154 -22.57 -5.57 9.97
N THR A 155 -23.01 -6.56 10.73
CA THR A 155 -22.18 -7.45 11.54
C THR A 155 -22.55 -8.89 11.22
N HIS A 156 -21.56 -9.80 11.10
CA HIS A 156 -21.80 -11.20 10.73
C HIS A 156 -22.56 -11.36 9.39
N LEU A 157 -22.40 -10.40 8.46
CA LEU A 157 -23.20 -10.27 7.22
C LEU A 157 -24.72 -10.17 7.46
N GLN A 158 -25.13 -9.83 8.68
CA GLN A 158 -26.52 -9.52 9.01
C GLN A 158 -26.66 -8.00 9.14
N LYS A 159 -27.80 -7.46 8.69
CA LYS A 159 -28.15 -6.05 8.88
C LYS A 159 -28.23 -5.75 10.36
N ALA A 160 -27.57 -4.70 10.81
CA ALA A 160 -27.44 -4.35 12.23
C ALA A 160 -28.11 -3.02 12.56
N GLN A 161 -27.48 -1.93 12.18
CA GLN A 161 -27.95 -0.57 12.47
C GLN A 161 -27.81 0.33 11.23
N PRO A 162 -28.64 1.40 11.10
CA PRO A 162 -28.49 2.34 10.00
C PRO A 162 -27.22 3.19 10.22
N ILE A 163 -26.46 3.36 9.15
CA ILE A 163 -25.27 4.21 9.07
C ILE A 163 -25.37 5.10 7.83
N THR A 164 -24.38 5.97 7.61
CA THR A 164 -24.22 6.66 6.33
C THR A 164 -23.13 6.02 5.48
N LEU A 165 -23.19 6.17 4.16
CA LEU A 165 -22.12 5.77 3.26
C LEU A 165 -20.84 6.54 3.59
N ALA A 166 -20.92 7.81 3.99
CA ALA A 166 -19.77 8.56 4.48
C ALA A 166 -19.10 7.90 5.69
N HIS A 167 -19.89 7.41 6.65
CA HIS A 167 -19.34 6.69 7.81
C HIS A 167 -18.65 5.39 7.42
N HIS A 168 -19.22 4.64 6.50
CA HIS A 168 -18.61 3.40 5.99
C HIS A 168 -17.28 3.67 5.26
N MET A 169 -17.24 4.65 4.34
CA MET A 169 -16.03 5.05 3.63
C MET A 169 -14.97 5.62 4.57
N GLY A 170 -15.39 6.30 5.64
CA GLY A 170 -14.51 6.76 6.71
C GLY A 170 -13.74 5.63 7.40
N ALA A 171 -14.32 4.43 7.52
CA ALA A 171 -13.61 3.28 8.06
C ALA A 171 -12.43 2.85 7.14
N TYR A 172 -12.63 2.85 5.82
CA TYR A 172 -11.55 2.60 4.86
C TYR A 172 -10.53 3.74 4.83
N PHE A 173 -10.96 4.99 4.95
CA PHE A 173 -10.04 6.12 5.09
C PHE A 173 -9.08 5.90 6.28
N GLU A 174 -9.58 5.53 7.44
CA GLU A 174 -8.75 5.26 8.61
C GLU A 174 -7.80 4.05 8.41
N MET A 175 -8.19 3.04 7.64
CA MET A 175 -7.30 1.92 7.30
C MET A 175 -6.13 2.39 6.44
N PHE A 176 -6.39 3.07 5.33
CA PHE A 176 -5.35 3.56 4.41
C PHE A 176 -4.51 4.69 5.01
N LYS A 177 -5.07 5.52 5.88
CA LYS A 177 -4.31 6.49 6.68
C LYS A 177 -3.24 5.81 7.54
N ARG A 178 -3.59 4.71 8.22
CA ARG A 178 -2.60 3.91 8.97
C ARG A 178 -1.56 3.28 8.05
N ASP A 179 -1.92 2.91 6.82
CA ASP A 179 -0.97 2.37 5.85
C ASP A 179 0.02 3.44 5.37
N HIS A 180 -0.46 4.67 5.11
CA HIS A 180 0.40 5.80 4.80
C HIS A 180 1.41 6.08 5.94
N MET A 181 0.94 6.05 7.19
CA MET A 181 1.81 6.23 8.36
C MET A 181 2.86 5.12 8.47
N ARG A 182 2.50 3.84 8.21
CA ARG A 182 3.48 2.73 8.17
C ARG A 182 4.58 2.97 7.15
N LEU A 183 4.23 3.39 5.94
CA LEU A 183 5.21 3.71 4.89
C LEU A 183 6.15 4.86 5.32
N LYS A 184 5.63 5.92 5.98
CA LYS A 184 6.46 7.00 6.55
C LYS A 184 7.44 6.49 7.61
N ASP A 185 6.98 5.60 8.48
CA ASP A 185 7.82 5.02 9.53
C ASP A 185 8.95 4.14 8.98
N ILE A 186 8.66 3.34 7.94
CA ILE A 186 9.68 2.53 7.25
C ILE A 186 10.71 3.43 6.59
N TYR A 187 10.27 4.45 5.85
CA TYR A 187 11.16 5.43 5.21
C TYR A 187 12.14 6.03 6.23
N LYS A 188 11.64 6.48 7.37
CA LYS A 188 12.45 7.07 8.43
C LYS A 188 13.50 6.11 8.99
N ARG A 189 13.15 4.84 9.25
CA ARG A 189 14.08 3.86 9.81
C ARG A 189 15.14 3.42 8.81
N MET A 190 14.78 3.26 7.53
CA MET A 190 15.72 2.81 6.52
C MET A 190 16.68 3.88 5.99
N ASN A 191 16.43 5.15 6.29
CA ASN A 191 17.13 6.29 5.67
C ASN A 191 18.57 6.47 6.20
N THR A 192 19.36 5.40 6.17
CA THR A 192 20.79 5.38 6.55
C THR A 192 21.65 4.81 5.43
N CYS A 193 22.79 5.48 5.13
CA CYS A 193 23.65 5.16 4.01
C CYS A 193 24.62 3.99 4.30
N PRO A 194 24.57 2.88 3.54
CA PRO A 194 25.50 1.76 3.72
C PRO A 194 26.84 1.96 3.02
N LEU A 195 26.96 2.86 2.03
CA LEU A 195 28.14 2.99 1.21
C LEU A 195 29.38 3.38 2.03
N GLY A 196 30.52 2.78 1.68
CA GLY A 196 31.77 2.88 2.43
C GLY A 196 31.95 1.80 3.50
N SER A 197 31.00 0.87 3.62
CA SER A 197 31.12 -0.33 4.49
C SER A 197 32.03 -1.38 3.89
N GLY A 198 32.39 -1.27 2.60
CA GLY A 198 33.17 -2.26 1.90
C GLY A 198 32.44 -3.61 1.85
N ALA A 199 33.21 -4.70 1.89
CA ALA A 199 32.62 -6.04 1.90
C ALA A 199 31.90 -6.35 3.23
N LEU A 200 32.46 -5.89 4.38
CA LEU A 200 31.93 -6.06 5.74
C LEU A 200 32.70 -5.30 6.82
N ALA A 201 33.94 -4.89 6.58
CA ALA A 201 34.86 -4.36 7.57
C ALA A 201 35.35 -2.92 7.27
N GLY A 202 34.66 -2.23 6.38
CA GLY A 202 35.09 -0.93 5.86
C GLY A 202 36.29 -1.09 4.93
N THR A 203 37.14 -0.08 4.89
CA THR A 203 38.31 0.01 4.00
C THR A 203 39.45 0.73 4.69
N THR A 204 40.68 0.57 4.19
CA THR A 204 41.87 1.30 4.68
C THR A 204 41.99 2.72 4.10
N TYR A 205 41.15 3.10 3.15
CA TYR A 205 41.04 4.47 2.66
C TYR A 205 40.28 5.35 3.65
N ASP A 206 40.66 6.61 3.75
CA ASP A 206 39.95 7.59 4.57
C ASP A 206 38.71 8.10 3.83
N LEU A 207 37.63 7.32 3.86
CA LEU A 207 36.37 7.65 3.19
C LEU A 207 35.49 8.54 4.08
N ASP A 208 35.01 9.65 3.53
CA ASP A 208 34.02 10.51 4.19
C ASP A 208 32.60 9.99 3.95
N ARG A 209 32.20 9.01 4.76
CA ARG A 209 30.88 8.39 4.68
C ARG A 209 29.73 9.35 5.02
N ALA A 210 30.00 10.36 5.87
CA ALA A 210 28.99 11.36 6.20
C ALA A 210 28.67 12.24 4.98
N TYR A 211 29.71 12.67 4.25
CA TYR A 211 29.53 13.41 3.00
C TYR A 211 28.81 12.59 1.93
N THR A 212 29.13 11.31 1.80
CA THR A 212 28.41 10.42 0.87
C THR A 212 26.93 10.31 1.23
N ALA A 213 26.61 10.18 2.52
CA ALA A 213 25.23 10.12 2.99
C ALA A 213 24.47 11.44 2.70
N GLU A 214 25.10 12.59 2.92
CA GLU A 214 24.56 13.93 2.61
C GLU A 214 24.23 14.06 1.11
N LEU A 215 25.18 13.72 0.23
CA LEU A 215 25.01 13.77 -1.22
C LEU A 215 23.83 12.91 -1.72
N LEU A 216 23.52 11.82 -1.03
CA LEU A 216 22.46 10.89 -1.37
C LEU A 216 21.16 11.15 -0.60
N GLY A 217 21.11 12.19 0.27
CA GLY A 217 19.93 12.55 1.03
C GLY A 217 19.55 11.54 2.12
N PHE A 218 20.51 10.83 2.67
CA PHE A 218 20.34 10.00 3.88
C PHE A 218 20.55 10.81 5.15
N ASP A 219 19.96 10.38 6.26
CA ASP A 219 20.11 11.03 7.58
C ASP A 219 21.54 10.89 8.16
N GLY A 220 22.30 9.94 7.63
CA GLY A 220 23.70 9.69 8.01
C GLY A 220 24.17 8.31 7.57
N PRO A 221 25.45 7.97 7.83
CA PRO A 221 25.98 6.64 7.54
C PRO A 221 25.48 5.60 8.55
N THR A 222 25.40 4.33 8.12
CA THR A 222 25.22 3.19 9.04
C THR A 222 26.40 3.07 10.01
N LEU A 223 26.14 2.63 11.24
CA LEU A 223 27.15 2.64 12.34
C LEU A 223 27.94 1.34 12.48
N ASN A 224 27.55 0.26 11.79
CA ASN A 224 28.29 -0.99 11.77
C ASN A 224 28.36 -1.51 10.32
N SER A 225 29.58 -1.69 9.81
CA SER A 225 29.83 -2.05 8.41
C SER A 225 29.40 -3.48 8.06
N MET A 226 29.37 -4.40 9.02
CA MET A 226 28.93 -5.78 8.82
C MET A 226 27.42 -5.87 8.73
N ASP A 227 26.71 -5.19 9.64
CA ASP A 227 25.27 -5.05 9.61
C ASP A 227 24.80 -4.30 8.35
N SER A 228 25.52 -3.25 7.98
CA SER A 228 25.26 -2.38 6.83
C SER A 228 25.05 -3.12 5.51
N VAL A 229 25.82 -4.15 5.24
CA VAL A 229 25.73 -4.97 4.03
C VAL A 229 24.78 -6.17 4.18
N SER A 230 24.35 -6.46 5.42
CA SER A 230 23.46 -7.57 5.77
C SER A 230 22.01 -7.15 5.93
N ASP A 231 21.75 -5.90 6.33
CA ASP A 231 20.42 -5.40 6.67
C ASP A 231 19.43 -5.53 5.49
N ARG A 232 18.33 -6.24 5.77
CA ARG A 232 17.15 -6.34 4.91
C ARG A 232 15.86 -6.13 5.72
N ASP A 233 15.97 -5.66 6.97
CA ASP A 233 14.81 -5.46 7.85
C ASP A 233 13.81 -4.49 7.21
N TYR A 234 14.30 -3.43 6.57
CA TYR A 234 13.46 -2.47 5.87
C TYR A 234 12.65 -3.08 4.71
N LEU A 235 13.15 -4.14 4.05
CA LEU A 235 12.40 -4.87 3.02
C LEU A 235 11.32 -5.74 3.66
N ILE A 236 11.62 -6.39 4.79
CA ILE A 236 10.64 -7.18 5.55
C ILE A 236 9.52 -6.26 6.08
N GLU A 237 9.87 -5.10 6.63
CA GLU A 237 8.91 -4.09 7.06
C GLU A 237 8.04 -3.60 5.89
N LEU A 238 8.65 -3.29 4.73
CA LEU A 238 7.93 -2.88 3.53
C LEU A 238 6.97 -3.98 3.08
N MET A 239 7.44 -5.22 2.97
CA MET A 239 6.60 -6.36 2.55
C MET A 239 5.43 -6.60 3.52
N SER A 240 5.64 -6.37 4.82
CA SER A 240 4.58 -6.41 5.84
C SER A 240 3.56 -5.29 5.63
N ALA A 241 4.01 -4.06 5.35
CA ALA A 241 3.13 -2.93 5.04
C ALA A 241 2.33 -3.18 3.75
N LEU A 242 2.98 -3.65 2.68
CA LEU A 242 2.34 -4.01 1.42
C LEU A 242 1.28 -5.12 1.60
N SER A 243 1.58 -6.12 2.42
CA SER A 243 0.63 -7.17 2.79
C SER A 243 -0.59 -6.61 3.53
N THR A 244 -0.39 -5.60 4.40
CA THR A 244 -1.47 -4.93 5.11
C THR A 244 -2.33 -4.09 4.17
N ILE A 245 -1.72 -3.34 3.25
CA ILE A 245 -2.44 -2.60 2.20
C ILE A 245 -3.30 -3.55 1.36
N MET A 246 -2.74 -4.67 0.91
CA MET A 246 -3.48 -5.66 0.14
C MET A 246 -4.61 -6.31 0.94
N MET A 247 -4.44 -6.51 2.24
CA MET A 247 -5.52 -7.00 3.12
C MET A 247 -6.68 -5.98 3.18
N HIS A 248 -6.39 -4.69 3.29
CA HIS A 248 -7.41 -3.65 3.27
C HIS A 248 -8.11 -3.58 1.91
N LEU A 249 -7.36 -3.61 0.80
CA LEU A 249 -7.91 -3.68 -0.55
C LEU A 249 -8.76 -4.94 -0.78
N SER A 250 -8.32 -6.10 -0.27
CA SER A 250 -9.06 -7.35 -0.38
C SER A 250 -10.40 -7.30 0.35
N ARG A 251 -10.43 -6.74 1.56
CA ARG A 251 -11.68 -6.53 2.31
C ARG A 251 -12.62 -5.58 1.59
N PHE A 252 -12.10 -4.49 1.07
CA PHE A 252 -12.89 -3.52 0.32
C PHE A 252 -13.41 -4.12 -1.00
N SER A 253 -12.57 -4.89 -1.70
CA SER A 253 -12.98 -5.63 -2.90
C SER A 253 -14.14 -6.58 -2.63
N GLU A 254 -14.10 -7.32 -1.50
CA GLU A 254 -15.18 -8.22 -1.08
C GLU A 254 -16.49 -7.46 -0.92
N GLU A 255 -16.48 -6.32 -0.23
CA GLU A 255 -17.70 -5.51 -0.05
C GLU A 255 -18.21 -4.95 -1.38
N VAL A 256 -17.32 -4.44 -2.25
CA VAL A 256 -17.71 -3.95 -3.58
C VAL A 256 -18.34 -5.07 -4.41
N ILE A 257 -17.80 -6.29 -4.38
CA ILE A 257 -18.34 -7.45 -5.08
C ILE A 257 -19.75 -7.80 -4.56
N ILE A 258 -19.92 -7.83 -3.23
CA ILE A 258 -21.20 -8.06 -2.59
C ILE A 258 -22.20 -6.95 -2.98
N TRP A 259 -21.79 -5.69 -2.88
CA TRP A 259 -22.66 -4.55 -3.19
C TRP A 259 -23.06 -4.47 -4.67
N ASN A 260 -22.19 -4.95 -5.57
CA ASN A 260 -22.47 -4.99 -7.01
C ASN A 260 -23.34 -6.21 -7.42
N SER A 261 -23.59 -7.16 -6.52
CA SER A 261 -24.40 -8.34 -6.82
C SER A 261 -25.86 -7.99 -7.11
N ASN A 262 -26.54 -8.86 -7.85
CA ASN A 262 -27.97 -8.70 -8.16
C ASN A 262 -28.87 -8.66 -6.92
N GLU A 263 -28.43 -9.26 -5.82
CA GLU A 263 -29.14 -9.33 -4.54
C GLU A 263 -29.02 -7.99 -3.77
N TYR A 264 -27.85 -7.36 -3.77
CA TYR A 264 -27.61 -6.10 -3.06
C TYR A 264 -27.94 -4.87 -3.92
N GLN A 265 -27.34 -4.74 -5.09
CA GLN A 265 -27.51 -3.62 -6.00
C GLN A 265 -27.22 -2.24 -5.36
N PHE A 266 -26.27 -2.18 -4.44
CA PHE A 266 -25.89 -0.94 -3.76
C PHE A 266 -24.97 -0.07 -4.62
N VAL A 267 -24.17 -0.71 -5.50
CA VAL A 267 -23.26 -0.02 -6.40
C VAL A 267 -23.37 -0.54 -7.83
N ASP A 268 -23.02 0.32 -8.77
CA ASP A 268 -22.77 -0.03 -10.16
C ASP A 268 -21.35 0.39 -10.52
N ILE A 269 -20.50 -0.59 -10.82
CA ILE A 269 -19.12 -0.34 -11.24
C ILE A 269 -19.17 0.14 -12.70
N ASP A 270 -18.40 1.20 -13.03
CA ASP A 270 -18.33 1.72 -14.39
C ASP A 270 -17.89 0.65 -15.39
N ASP A 271 -18.39 0.73 -16.62
CA ASP A 271 -18.10 -0.23 -17.70
C ASP A 271 -16.60 -0.32 -18.00
N SER A 272 -15.84 0.76 -17.80
CA SER A 272 -14.38 0.78 -17.99
C SER A 272 -13.61 -0.03 -16.96
N TYR A 273 -14.23 -0.39 -15.83
CA TYR A 273 -13.65 -1.19 -14.75
C TYR A 273 -14.35 -2.55 -14.58
N SER A 274 -15.19 -2.94 -15.53
CA SER A 274 -15.96 -4.18 -15.52
C SER A 274 -15.70 -4.98 -16.78
N THR A 275 -16.09 -6.25 -16.80
CA THR A 275 -16.08 -7.07 -18.01
C THR A 275 -17.45 -7.64 -18.30
N VAL A 276 -17.69 -7.97 -19.57
CA VAL A 276 -18.93 -8.60 -20.03
C VAL A 276 -18.72 -10.10 -20.23
N SER A 277 -19.79 -10.88 -20.12
CA SER A 277 -19.73 -12.30 -20.44
C SER A 277 -19.71 -12.50 -21.96
N SER A 278 -18.86 -13.42 -22.44
CA SER A 278 -18.81 -13.79 -23.86
C SER A 278 -20.06 -14.49 -24.37
N ILE A 279 -20.91 -15.00 -23.48
CA ILE A 279 -22.12 -15.79 -23.83
C ILE A 279 -23.41 -15.17 -23.26
N MET A 280 -23.31 -14.38 -22.17
CA MET A 280 -24.48 -13.79 -21.50
C MET A 280 -24.41 -12.26 -21.61
N PRO A 281 -25.13 -11.65 -22.59
CA PRO A 281 -24.98 -10.22 -22.90
C PRO A 281 -25.47 -9.30 -21.79
N GLN A 282 -26.28 -9.76 -20.85
CA GLN A 282 -26.78 -9.00 -19.69
C GLN A 282 -25.82 -9.03 -18.49
N LYS A 283 -24.78 -9.88 -18.52
CA LYS A 283 -23.90 -10.12 -17.37
C LYS A 283 -22.72 -9.16 -17.38
N LYS A 284 -22.59 -8.39 -16.31
CA LYS A 284 -21.47 -7.48 -16.01
C LYS A 284 -20.74 -7.99 -14.76
N ASN A 285 -19.44 -8.21 -14.88
CA ASN A 285 -18.64 -8.83 -13.82
C ASN A 285 -17.77 -7.79 -13.10
N PRO A 286 -17.59 -7.89 -11.76
CA PRO A 286 -16.70 -7.05 -10.99
C PRO A 286 -15.23 -7.55 -11.01
N ASP A 287 -14.73 -7.95 -12.20
CA ASP A 287 -13.44 -8.65 -12.35
C ASP A 287 -12.27 -7.87 -11.78
N SER A 288 -12.32 -6.54 -11.86
CA SER A 288 -11.28 -5.67 -11.29
C SER A 288 -11.15 -5.85 -9.78
N ALA A 289 -12.27 -5.85 -9.06
CA ALA A 289 -12.30 -6.08 -7.62
C ALA A 289 -11.89 -7.52 -7.27
N GLU A 290 -12.37 -8.52 -8.04
CA GLU A 290 -12.01 -9.93 -7.85
C GLU A 290 -10.52 -10.16 -8.01
N LEU A 291 -9.89 -9.57 -9.03
CA LEU A 291 -8.47 -9.74 -9.30
C LEU A 291 -7.60 -9.04 -8.23
N VAL A 292 -8.00 -7.85 -7.75
CA VAL A 292 -7.34 -7.19 -6.62
C VAL A 292 -7.38 -8.10 -5.38
N ARG A 293 -8.54 -8.66 -5.04
CA ARG A 293 -8.70 -9.63 -3.96
C ARG A 293 -7.78 -10.86 -4.15
N GLY A 294 -7.73 -11.41 -5.36
CA GLY A 294 -6.88 -12.57 -5.68
C GLY A 294 -5.39 -12.30 -5.58
N LYS A 295 -4.92 -11.11 -6.01
CA LYS A 295 -3.50 -10.72 -5.97
C LYS A 295 -2.94 -10.56 -4.55
N THR A 296 -3.78 -10.47 -3.53
CA THR A 296 -3.36 -10.42 -2.11
C THR A 296 -2.49 -11.62 -1.73
N GLY A 297 -2.86 -12.82 -2.18
CA GLY A 297 -2.08 -14.04 -1.92
C GLY A 297 -0.65 -14.00 -2.47
N ARG A 298 -0.45 -13.34 -3.63
CA ARG A 298 0.86 -13.15 -4.23
C ARG A 298 1.79 -12.32 -3.33
N VAL A 299 1.29 -11.22 -2.78
CA VAL A 299 2.07 -10.34 -1.88
C VAL A 299 2.35 -11.01 -0.54
N TYR A 300 1.39 -11.79 0.00
CA TYR A 300 1.62 -12.60 1.21
C TYR A 300 2.70 -13.67 0.99
N GLY A 301 2.70 -14.31 -0.18
CA GLY A 301 3.75 -15.25 -0.57
C GLY A 301 5.13 -14.61 -0.59
N ALA A 302 5.25 -13.39 -1.13
CA ALA A 302 6.50 -12.64 -1.17
C ALA A 302 7.01 -12.27 0.24
N LEU A 303 6.14 -11.85 1.18
CA LEU A 303 6.51 -11.62 2.58
C LEU A 303 7.04 -12.90 3.23
N THR A 304 6.35 -14.02 3.06
CA THR A 304 6.79 -15.31 3.60
C THR A 304 8.14 -15.72 3.02
N SER A 305 8.36 -15.47 1.73
CA SER A 305 9.58 -15.80 1.02
C SER A 305 10.78 -15.03 1.58
N ILE A 306 10.68 -13.70 1.73
CA ILE A 306 11.81 -12.90 2.27
C ILE A 306 12.13 -13.27 3.73
N LEU A 307 11.12 -13.51 4.56
CA LEU A 307 11.32 -13.99 5.92
C LEU A 307 12.07 -15.33 5.95
N THR A 308 11.75 -16.21 5.02
CA THR A 308 12.38 -17.53 4.89
C THR A 308 13.82 -17.41 4.39
N THR A 309 14.09 -16.55 3.42
CA THR A 309 15.44 -16.27 2.92
C THR A 309 16.34 -15.77 4.03
N MET A 310 15.90 -14.80 4.82
CA MET A 310 16.72 -14.13 5.82
C MET A 310 16.93 -14.93 7.12
N LYS A 311 16.02 -15.83 7.50
CA LYS A 311 15.94 -16.46 8.83
C LYS A 311 17.19 -17.23 9.32
N GLY A 312 18.09 -17.65 8.48
CA GLY A 312 19.15 -18.59 8.86
C GLY A 312 20.51 -18.30 8.26
N ILE A 313 20.67 -17.20 7.53
CA ILE A 313 21.96 -16.82 6.94
C ILE A 313 22.88 -16.15 7.97
N PRO A 314 24.20 -16.40 7.93
CA PRO A 314 25.17 -15.71 8.78
C PRO A 314 25.28 -14.23 8.45
N LEU A 315 25.96 -13.48 9.34
CA LEU A 315 26.21 -12.03 9.16
C LEU A 315 26.97 -11.72 7.87
N ALA A 316 27.02 -10.43 7.54
CA ALA A 316 27.52 -9.86 6.30
C ALA A 316 26.68 -10.28 5.09
N TYR A 317 27.28 -10.56 3.96
CA TYR A 317 26.58 -10.88 2.72
C TYR A 317 26.72 -12.36 2.37
N ASN A 318 25.60 -12.97 2.00
CA ASN A 318 25.52 -14.30 1.38
C ASN A 318 24.70 -14.19 0.10
N LYS A 319 24.99 -15.05 -0.88
CA LYS A 319 24.32 -15.00 -2.21
C LYS A 319 22.81 -15.22 -2.12
N ASP A 320 22.32 -15.83 -1.04
CA ASP A 320 20.89 -15.96 -0.70
C ASP A 320 20.17 -14.59 -0.74
N MET A 321 20.85 -13.52 -0.36
CA MET A 321 20.30 -12.16 -0.39
C MET A 321 19.96 -11.65 -1.80
N GLN A 322 20.42 -12.33 -2.87
CA GLN A 322 19.99 -11.98 -4.22
C GLN A 322 18.50 -12.21 -4.44
N GLU A 323 17.91 -13.16 -3.70
CA GLU A 323 16.48 -13.49 -3.73
C GLU A 323 15.60 -12.37 -3.13
N ASP A 324 16.18 -11.35 -2.54
CA ASP A 324 15.44 -10.19 -2.01
C ASP A 324 14.79 -9.33 -3.12
N LYS A 325 15.33 -9.36 -4.36
CA LYS A 325 14.97 -8.40 -5.41
C LYS A 325 13.69 -8.76 -6.15
N GLU A 326 13.62 -9.92 -6.77
CA GLU A 326 12.50 -10.30 -7.65
C GLU A 326 11.17 -10.27 -6.91
N LEU A 327 11.14 -10.83 -5.70
CA LEU A 327 9.92 -10.86 -4.89
C LEU A 327 9.48 -9.48 -4.39
N VAL A 328 10.44 -8.60 -4.07
CA VAL A 328 10.14 -7.22 -3.63
C VAL A 328 9.66 -6.38 -4.80
N PHE A 329 10.33 -6.46 -5.95
CA PHE A 329 9.92 -5.75 -7.16
C PHE A 329 8.52 -6.16 -7.60
N ASP A 330 8.25 -7.46 -7.65
CA ASP A 330 6.94 -7.99 -8.02
C ASP A 330 5.82 -7.54 -7.06
N ALA A 331 6.08 -7.57 -5.76
CA ALA A 331 5.10 -7.13 -4.77
C ALA A 331 4.82 -5.63 -4.85
N ILE A 332 5.86 -4.80 -5.02
CA ILE A 332 5.72 -3.35 -5.19
C ILE A 332 4.86 -3.05 -6.42
N ASP A 333 5.19 -3.64 -7.58
CA ASP A 333 4.43 -3.44 -8.82
C ASP A 333 2.98 -3.89 -8.69
N THR A 334 2.76 -5.04 -8.05
CA THR A 334 1.43 -5.57 -7.79
C THR A 334 0.59 -4.62 -6.95
N VAL A 335 1.15 -4.09 -5.85
CA VAL A 335 0.43 -3.17 -4.96
C VAL A 335 0.18 -1.83 -5.61
N LYS A 336 1.17 -1.26 -6.33
CA LYS A 336 1.00 -0.02 -7.11
C LYS A 336 -0.13 -0.16 -8.12
N GLY A 337 -0.14 -1.25 -8.88
CA GLY A 337 -1.18 -1.53 -9.86
C GLY A 337 -2.57 -1.69 -9.21
N CYS A 338 -2.66 -2.39 -8.08
CA CYS A 338 -3.92 -2.57 -7.35
C CYS A 338 -4.46 -1.26 -6.76
N LEU A 339 -3.59 -0.42 -6.15
CA LEU A 339 -4.00 0.89 -5.62
C LEU A 339 -4.52 1.79 -6.73
N ALA A 340 -3.78 1.94 -7.83
CA ALA A 340 -4.17 2.80 -8.94
C ALA A 340 -5.49 2.35 -9.58
N LEU A 341 -5.63 1.03 -9.85
CA LEU A 341 -6.85 0.45 -10.42
C LEU A 341 -8.05 0.66 -9.49
N PHE A 342 -7.90 0.37 -8.21
CA PHE A 342 -9.00 0.43 -7.25
C PHE A 342 -9.45 1.87 -7.00
N THR A 343 -8.51 2.83 -6.90
CA THR A 343 -8.82 4.26 -6.80
C THR A 343 -9.62 4.75 -7.99
N GLY A 344 -9.19 4.40 -9.22
CA GLY A 344 -9.93 4.76 -10.44
C GLY A 344 -11.31 4.11 -10.53
N MET A 345 -11.46 2.88 -10.07
CA MET A 345 -12.76 2.20 -9.98
C MET A 345 -13.70 2.92 -9.00
N LEU A 346 -13.21 3.33 -7.82
CA LEU A 346 -14.00 4.09 -6.85
C LEU A 346 -14.45 5.45 -7.38
N ALA A 347 -13.56 6.18 -8.07
CA ALA A 347 -13.83 7.51 -8.62
C ALA A 347 -14.99 7.52 -9.66
N THR A 348 -15.28 6.40 -10.28
CA THR A 348 -16.33 6.25 -11.30
C THR A 348 -17.54 5.46 -10.84
N MET A 349 -17.49 4.88 -9.63
CA MET A 349 -18.53 4.03 -9.09
C MET A 349 -19.80 4.83 -8.77
N LYS A 350 -20.96 4.28 -9.14
CA LYS A 350 -22.26 4.86 -8.82
C LYS A 350 -22.87 4.18 -7.61
N PHE A 351 -23.41 4.97 -6.69
CA PHE A 351 -24.07 4.49 -5.47
C PHE A 351 -25.58 4.59 -5.61
N ASN A 352 -26.30 3.48 -5.44
CA ASN A 352 -27.75 3.40 -5.49
C ASN A 352 -28.33 3.75 -4.11
N LYS A 353 -28.48 5.04 -3.85
CA LYS A 353 -28.91 5.59 -2.55
C LYS A 353 -30.30 5.12 -2.14
N GLU A 354 -31.21 4.99 -3.10
CA GLU A 354 -32.59 4.52 -2.83
C GLU A 354 -32.59 3.06 -2.39
N ARG A 355 -31.83 2.21 -3.08
CA ARG A 355 -31.70 0.78 -2.73
C ARG A 355 -31.04 0.56 -1.37
N MET A 356 -30.06 1.39 -1.03
CA MET A 356 -29.40 1.37 0.27
C MET A 356 -30.40 1.70 1.38
N LEU A 357 -31.19 2.78 1.26
CA LEU A 357 -32.20 3.18 2.22
C LEU A 357 -33.31 2.14 2.37
N GLU A 358 -33.86 1.65 1.26
CA GLU A 358 -34.87 0.59 1.25
C GLU A 358 -34.38 -0.66 1.98
N SER A 359 -33.11 -1.01 1.80
CA SER A 359 -32.52 -2.16 2.48
C SER A 359 -32.47 -2.02 4.00
N CYS A 360 -32.42 -0.78 4.55
CA CYS A 360 -32.51 -0.55 5.99
C CYS A 360 -33.88 -0.96 6.55
N ARG A 361 -34.96 -0.57 5.89
CA ARG A 361 -36.35 -0.78 6.36
C ARG A 361 -36.64 -2.28 6.56
N HIS A 362 -36.31 -3.11 5.61
CA HIS A 362 -36.59 -4.55 5.65
C HIS A 362 -35.58 -5.38 6.47
N GLY A 363 -34.75 -4.74 7.29
CA GLY A 363 -33.77 -5.39 8.15
C GLY A 363 -33.97 -5.11 9.64
N PHE A 364 -35.03 -4.41 10.01
CA PHE A 364 -35.27 -3.98 11.38
C PHE A 364 -34.09 -3.22 12.00
N THR A 365 -33.36 -2.47 11.18
CA THR A 365 -32.13 -1.80 11.59
C THR A 365 -32.38 -0.71 12.66
N ASN A 366 -33.64 -0.27 12.79
CA ASN A 366 -34.15 0.70 13.76
C ASN A 366 -34.72 0.04 15.05
N ALA A 367 -34.62 -1.29 15.19
CA ALA A 367 -35.15 -1.97 16.37
C ALA A 367 -34.49 -1.53 17.68
N THR A 368 -33.18 -1.23 17.63
CA THR A 368 -32.46 -0.69 18.82
C THR A 368 -33.01 0.67 19.21
N ASP A 369 -33.38 1.53 18.25
CA ASP A 369 -33.92 2.86 18.49
C ASP A 369 -35.32 2.78 19.08
N ALA A 370 -36.12 1.78 18.72
CA ALA A 370 -37.40 1.48 19.37
C ALA A 370 -37.22 1.04 20.85
N ALA A 371 -36.14 0.30 21.15
CA ALA A 371 -35.84 -0.05 22.54
C ALA A 371 -35.35 1.17 23.33
N ASP A 372 -34.54 2.03 22.75
CA ASP A 372 -34.09 3.29 23.37
C ASP A 372 -35.25 4.25 23.60
N TYR A 373 -36.24 4.28 22.68
CA TYR A 373 -37.49 5.03 22.87
C TYR A 373 -38.19 4.60 24.16
N LEU A 374 -38.40 3.29 24.36
CA LEU A 374 -39.04 2.77 25.57
C LEU A 374 -38.22 3.06 26.83
N VAL A 375 -36.91 3.00 26.78
CA VAL A 375 -36.01 3.36 27.89
C VAL A 375 -36.18 4.83 28.27
N ASN A 376 -36.28 5.73 27.31
CA ASN A 376 -36.51 7.15 27.51
C ASN A 376 -37.89 7.43 28.09
N HIS A 377 -38.85 6.50 27.95
CA HIS A 377 -40.17 6.52 28.56
C HIS A 377 -40.26 5.74 29.89
N GLY A 378 -39.13 5.42 30.50
CA GLY A 378 -39.04 4.84 31.85
C GLY A 378 -39.10 3.30 31.90
N VAL A 379 -39.06 2.60 30.75
CA VAL A 379 -39.02 1.13 30.73
C VAL A 379 -37.57 0.68 30.93
N PRO A 380 -37.28 -0.25 31.86
CA PRO A 380 -35.94 -0.79 32.00
C PRO A 380 -35.43 -1.43 30.70
N PHE A 381 -34.15 -1.26 30.38
CA PHE A 381 -33.57 -1.72 29.08
C PHE A 381 -33.84 -3.20 28.76
N ARG A 382 -33.76 -4.10 29.75
CA ARG A 382 -34.05 -5.53 29.53
C ARG A 382 -35.47 -5.79 29.11
N ASP A 383 -36.43 -5.04 29.73
CA ASP A 383 -37.86 -5.17 29.42
C ASP A 383 -38.12 -4.54 28.03
N ALA A 384 -37.55 -3.36 27.75
CA ALA A 384 -37.62 -2.72 26.45
C ALA A 384 -37.10 -3.64 25.32
N HIS A 385 -35.94 -4.30 25.50
CA HIS A 385 -35.42 -5.27 24.56
C HIS A 385 -36.39 -6.45 24.33
N GLY A 386 -37.02 -6.96 25.40
CA GLY A 386 -38.00 -8.05 25.29
C GLY A 386 -39.28 -7.61 24.55
N ILE A 387 -39.75 -6.37 24.78
CA ILE A 387 -40.90 -5.77 24.07
C ILE A 387 -40.59 -5.65 22.59
N VAL A 388 -39.42 -5.07 22.23
CA VAL A 388 -39.01 -4.89 20.83
C VAL A 388 -38.80 -6.24 20.13
N GLY A 389 -38.32 -7.26 20.83
CA GLY A 389 -38.25 -8.62 20.30
C GLY A 389 -39.61 -9.15 19.86
N LYS A 390 -40.71 -8.84 20.61
CA LYS A 390 -42.06 -9.19 20.22
C LYS A 390 -42.57 -8.37 19.02
N LEU A 391 -42.22 -7.07 18.95
CA LEU A 391 -42.52 -6.23 17.78
C LEU A 391 -41.89 -6.81 16.51
N VAL A 392 -40.64 -7.18 16.56
CA VAL A 392 -39.90 -7.77 15.40
C VAL A 392 -40.56 -9.07 14.99
N LEU A 393 -40.90 -9.97 15.91
CA LEU A 393 -41.61 -11.21 15.59
C LEU A 393 -42.96 -10.95 14.93
N TYR A 394 -43.73 -9.99 15.47
CA TYR A 394 -45.00 -9.58 14.89
C TYR A 394 -44.86 -9.08 13.46
N CYS A 395 -43.86 -8.22 13.24
CA CYS A 395 -43.56 -7.71 11.89
C CYS A 395 -43.12 -8.80 10.90
N ILE A 396 -42.32 -9.78 11.34
CA ILE A 396 -41.93 -10.93 10.55
C ILE A 396 -43.15 -11.73 10.11
N ASP A 397 -44.04 -12.04 11.04
CA ASP A 397 -45.28 -12.82 10.76
C ASP A 397 -46.20 -12.07 9.80
N LYS A 398 -46.30 -10.78 9.91
CA LYS A 398 -47.11 -9.91 9.03
C LYS A 398 -46.42 -9.53 7.73
N LYS A 399 -45.09 -9.73 7.62
CA LYS A 399 -44.24 -9.31 6.47
C LYS A 399 -44.26 -7.80 6.25
N ILE A 400 -44.19 -7.02 7.33
CA ILE A 400 -44.14 -5.56 7.36
C ILE A 400 -42.88 -5.07 8.05
N ALA A 401 -42.51 -3.81 7.87
CA ALA A 401 -41.48 -3.15 8.67
C ALA A 401 -42.07 -2.57 9.97
N LEU A 402 -41.18 -2.14 10.90
CA LEU A 402 -41.65 -1.52 12.16
C LEU A 402 -42.43 -0.23 11.86
N ASP A 403 -42.01 0.57 10.94
CA ASP A 403 -42.63 1.83 10.54
C ASP A 403 -43.99 1.66 9.80
N ASP A 404 -44.34 0.43 9.40
CA ASP A 404 -45.65 0.11 8.80
C ASP A 404 -46.71 -0.30 9.82
N MET A 405 -46.33 -0.53 11.08
CA MET A 405 -47.29 -0.87 12.15
C MET A 405 -48.18 0.33 12.51
N SER A 406 -49.47 0.09 12.78
CA SER A 406 -50.36 1.11 13.36
C SER A 406 -50.03 1.36 14.83
N LEU A 407 -50.44 2.52 15.35
CA LEU A 407 -50.23 2.85 16.77
C LEU A 407 -51.01 1.88 17.69
N GLU A 408 -52.17 1.40 17.24
CA GLU A 408 -52.97 0.40 17.96
C GLU A 408 -52.18 -0.91 18.10
N GLU A 409 -51.53 -1.41 17.03
CA GLU A 409 -50.68 -2.61 17.05
C GLU A 409 -49.50 -2.42 17.99
N TYR A 410 -48.86 -1.25 17.99
CA TYR A 410 -47.81 -0.92 18.96
C TYR A 410 -48.32 -0.99 20.39
N LYS A 411 -49.50 -0.37 20.68
CA LYS A 411 -50.10 -0.30 22.01
C LYS A 411 -50.61 -1.65 22.50
N GLU A 412 -50.97 -2.57 21.62
CA GLU A 412 -51.30 -3.96 21.99
C GLU A 412 -50.10 -4.69 22.59
N ILE A 413 -48.87 -4.39 22.13
CA ILE A 413 -47.65 -5.02 22.65
C ILE A 413 -47.10 -4.30 23.87
N SER A 414 -47.20 -2.94 23.91
CA SER A 414 -46.88 -2.15 25.06
C SER A 414 -47.64 -0.81 25.04
N PRO A 415 -48.40 -0.47 26.10
CA PRO A 415 -49.16 0.78 26.18
C PRO A 415 -48.28 2.03 26.28
N VAL A 416 -46.98 1.89 26.44
CA VAL A 416 -46.00 2.98 26.52
C VAL A 416 -45.77 3.68 25.20
N PHE A 417 -46.06 3.00 24.06
CA PHE A 417 -45.88 3.61 22.74
C PHE A 417 -46.92 4.71 22.49
N GLU A 418 -46.43 5.85 21.99
CA GLU A 418 -47.23 6.97 21.54
C GLU A 418 -46.87 7.31 20.08
N GLU A 419 -47.57 8.30 19.48
CA GLU A 419 -47.44 8.65 18.06
C GLU A 419 -46.03 9.07 17.65
N ASP A 420 -45.24 9.58 18.59
CA ASP A 420 -43.85 10.00 18.40
C ASP A 420 -42.86 8.84 18.16
N ILE A 421 -43.30 7.58 18.31
CA ILE A 421 -42.52 6.40 17.96
C ILE A 421 -42.07 6.44 16.49
N TYR A 422 -42.95 6.88 15.57
CA TYR A 422 -42.63 6.92 14.14
C TYR A 422 -41.48 7.88 13.83
N ASP A 423 -41.43 9.04 14.50
CA ASP A 423 -40.28 9.92 14.37
C ASP A 423 -39.03 9.34 15.02
N ALA A 424 -39.17 8.70 16.18
CA ALA A 424 -38.05 8.11 16.91
C ALA A 424 -37.34 7.01 16.16
N ILE A 425 -38.08 6.21 15.37
CA ILE A 425 -37.52 5.06 14.59
C ILE A 425 -37.31 5.36 13.11
N SER A 426 -37.58 6.59 12.64
CA SER A 426 -37.25 6.97 11.27
C SER A 426 -35.76 6.77 11.02
N MET A 427 -35.37 6.31 9.83
CA MET A 427 -33.95 6.03 9.52
C MET A 427 -33.09 7.29 9.67
N GLU A 428 -33.65 8.45 9.31
CA GLU A 428 -33.01 9.77 9.48
C GLU A 428 -32.76 10.09 10.93
N THR A 429 -33.76 9.94 11.81
CA THR A 429 -33.63 10.19 13.24
C THR A 429 -32.64 9.22 13.89
N CYS A 430 -32.69 7.94 13.52
CA CYS A 430 -31.76 6.92 13.98
C CYS A 430 -30.30 7.29 13.70
N VAL A 431 -30.01 7.79 12.51
CA VAL A 431 -28.65 8.25 12.16
C VAL A 431 -28.33 9.58 12.84
N ASN A 432 -29.24 10.59 12.75
CA ASN A 432 -28.98 11.94 13.18
C ASN A 432 -28.75 12.08 14.69
N LYS A 433 -29.30 11.18 15.51
CA LYS A 433 -29.07 11.15 16.97
C LYS A 433 -27.70 10.55 17.37
N ARG A 434 -26.99 9.87 16.48
CA ARG A 434 -25.68 9.22 16.75
C ARG A 434 -24.52 10.19 16.53
N ASN A 435 -24.28 11.14 17.43
CA ASN A 435 -23.30 12.23 17.30
C ASN A 435 -22.09 12.13 18.24
N THR A 436 -21.86 10.98 18.87
CA THR A 436 -20.59 10.72 19.56
C THR A 436 -19.43 10.67 18.56
N ILE A 437 -18.20 10.96 19.00
CA ILE A 437 -17.02 10.93 18.13
C ILE A 437 -16.91 9.57 17.41
N GLY A 438 -16.81 9.60 16.08
CA GLY A 438 -16.70 8.40 15.25
C GLY A 438 -18.05 7.74 14.88
N ALA A 439 -19.19 8.30 15.30
CA ALA A 439 -20.52 7.81 14.94
C ALA A 439 -21.01 8.41 13.59
N PRO A 440 -22.07 7.85 12.97
CA PRO A 440 -22.54 8.27 11.64
C PRO A 440 -23.33 9.57 11.58
N GLY A 441 -23.69 10.16 12.72
CA GLY A 441 -24.52 11.38 12.75
C GLY A 441 -23.82 12.60 12.14
N PRO A 442 -24.58 13.58 11.65
CA PRO A 442 -24.05 14.66 10.80
C PRO A 442 -22.98 15.51 11.50
N GLU A 443 -23.17 15.82 12.80
CA GLU A 443 -22.18 16.62 13.55
C GLU A 443 -20.88 15.85 13.82
N ALA A 444 -20.95 14.53 14.02
CA ALA A 444 -19.78 13.68 14.16
C ALA A 444 -19.05 13.57 12.82
N MET A 445 -19.77 13.32 11.73
CA MET A 445 -19.20 13.19 10.39
C MET A 445 -18.52 14.48 9.91
N LYS A 446 -19.13 15.64 10.17
CA LYS A 446 -18.54 16.96 9.87
C LYS A 446 -17.17 17.14 10.53
N LYS A 447 -17.05 16.75 11.81
CA LYS A 447 -15.78 16.83 12.55
C LYS A 447 -14.74 15.84 11.98
N VAL A 448 -15.16 14.62 11.68
CA VAL A 448 -14.27 13.58 11.13
C VAL A 448 -13.76 14.00 9.74
N ILE A 449 -14.63 14.49 8.86
CA ILE A 449 -14.26 14.99 7.53
C ILE A 449 -13.23 16.13 7.66
N ALA A 450 -13.44 17.11 8.55
CA ALA A 450 -12.48 18.19 8.75
C ALA A 450 -11.09 17.69 9.25
N LEU A 451 -11.06 16.67 10.10
CA LEU A 451 -9.80 16.03 10.54
C LEU A 451 -9.09 15.28 9.40
N HIS A 452 -9.86 14.66 8.52
CA HIS A 452 -9.30 13.97 7.33
C HIS A 452 -8.77 14.97 6.31
N GLU A 453 -9.44 16.11 6.12
CA GLU A 453 -8.94 17.23 5.29
C GLU A 453 -7.60 17.75 5.82
N ALA A 454 -7.54 18.08 7.10
CA ALA A 454 -6.32 18.55 7.74
C ALA A 454 -5.16 17.54 7.58
N TYR A 455 -5.42 16.24 7.73
CA TYR A 455 -4.43 15.21 7.51
C TYR A 455 -3.88 15.20 6.07
N LEU A 456 -4.75 15.37 5.07
CA LEU A 456 -4.34 15.40 3.65
C LEU A 456 -3.61 16.69 3.26
N GLU A 457 -3.81 17.79 3.98
CA GLU A 457 -3.04 19.03 3.81
C GLU A 457 -1.58 18.89 4.29
N GLU A 458 -1.33 17.96 5.24
CA GLU A 458 0.01 17.65 5.76
C GLU A 458 0.76 16.58 4.94
N CYS A 459 0.12 15.94 3.98
CA CYS A 459 0.69 14.92 3.10
C CYS A 459 1.26 15.52 1.83
#